data_ca228611bc500bd5663836a091875212
#
_entry.id   ca228611bc500bd5663836a091875212
#
_cell.length_a   1.000
_cell.length_b   1.000
_cell.length_c   1.000
_cell.angle_alpha   90.00
_cell.angle_beta   90.00
_cell.angle_gamma   90.00
#
_symmetry.space_group_name_H-M   'P 1'
#
loop_
_entity.id
_entity.type
_entity.pdbx_description
1 polymer ?
#
loop_
_entity_poly.entity_id
_entity_poly.type
_entity_poly.pdbx_seq_one_letter_code
_entity_poly.pdbx_strand_id
1 'polypeptide(L)'
;LTNNPTAAASLYLKEVLGPWSDTSITYNNAPALNDKVLDYVYVESADTQYTFDISNLVRKWYTGVNYGVGLEVTTNTWINLYSANHAFYKPYVTINYVSLAGLESYLAYEQQSAGRAGTGYVSLYNGNLIFEHADTSSSGNLMPVSTAHYYNSCYYNLDMFGSGMGWKLNLQQCLHMELLGMDDANKTTYYVYMDADGTRHHFKLTSGKWKDLSGMGMELSISGTTATITDKADNKMVFDLPTVEFTGSNFDALKMLKSVSDACGNTMSLNFNESRMLGY
;
A
#
# COMPACT_ATOMS: atom_id res chain seq x y z
N LEU A 1 16.97 20.88 9.18
CA LEU A 1 18.08 21.74 9.61
C LEU A 1 17.61 22.72 10.68
N THR A 2 18.47 23.03 11.66
CA THR A 2 18.14 23.95 12.77
C THR A 2 18.76 25.33 12.61
N ASN A 3 19.84 25.42 11.84
CA ASN A 3 20.59 26.66 11.64
C ASN A 3 21.12 26.73 10.20
N ASN A 4 21.41 27.95 9.75
CA ASN A 4 22.16 28.13 8.49
C ASN A 4 23.49 27.39 8.58
N PRO A 5 23.90 26.67 7.53
CA PRO A 5 25.25 26.16 7.45
C PRO A 5 26.22 27.34 7.46
N THR A 6 27.42 27.14 8.00
CA THR A 6 28.47 28.17 7.99
C THR A 6 28.93 28.49 6.56
N ALA A 7 28.76 27.58 5.64
CA ALA A 7 28.87 27.72 4.19
C ALA A 7 27.96 26.68 3.51
N ALA A 8 27.52 27.02 2.30
CA ALA A 8 26.76 26.06 1.48
C ALA A 8 27.57 24.78 1.24
N ALA A 9 26.93 23.62 1.38
CA ALA A 9 27.62 22.35 1.30
C ALA A 9 26.72 21.23 0.74
N SER A 10 27.35 20.24 0.12
CA SER A 10 26.65 19.02 -0.24
C SER A 10 26.58 18.07 0.96
N LEU A 11 25.37 17.61 1.26
CA LEU A 11 25.10 16.58 2.25
C LEU A 11 24.85 15.28 1.50
N TYR A 12 25.74 14.30 1.66
CA TYR A 12 25.70 13.00 1.01
C TYR A 12 25.02 11.97 1.88
N LEU A 13 24.15 11.16 1.27
CA LEU A 13 23.55 10.00 1.89
C LEU A 13 24.31 8.75 1.44
N LYS A 14 24.75 7.94 2.40
CA LYS A 14 25.50 6.71 2.18
C LYS A 14 24.93 5.54 2.97
N GLU A 15 25.12 4.31 2.47
CA GLU A 15 24.73 3.09 3.18
C GLU A 15 25.69 2.82 4.34
N VAL A 16 25.16 2.41 5.50
CA VAL A 16 25.94 1.91 6.62
C VAL A 16 26.28 0.44 6.38
N LEU A 17 27.57 0.06 6.54
CA LEU A 17 28.06 -1.27 6.18
C LEU A 17 28.15 -2.28 7.35
N GLY A 18 27.88 -1.84 8.56
CA GLY A 18 28.00 -2.71 9.73
C GLY A 18 27.01 -2.39 10.85
N PRO A 19 26.84 -3.31 11.80
CA PRO A 19 25.94 -3.13 12.94
C PRO A 19 26.43 -2.00 13.85
N TRP A 20 25.48 -1.29 14.45
CA TRP A 20 25.72 -0.24 15.43
C TRP A 20 24.57 -0.15 16.42
N SER A 21 24.77 0.56 17.51
CA SER A 21 23.72 0.83 18.51
C SER A 21 23.71 2.31 18.85
N ASP A 22 22.52 2.88 18.88
CA ASP A 22 22.25 4.28 19.23
C ASP A 22 22.71 4.67 20.64
N THR A 23 22.78 3.69 21.54
CA THR A 23 23.21 3.90 22.95
C THR A 23 24.72 3.83 23.16
N SER A 24 25.49 3.31 22.19
CA SER A 24 26.94 3.07 22.35
C SER A 24 27.81 3.64 21.23
N ILE A 25 27.19 4.16 20.15
CA ILE A 25 27.93 4.71 19.02
C ILE A 25 28.66 6.00 19.41
N THR A 26 29.92 6.07 18.97
CA THR A 26 30.78 7.25 19.09
C THR A 26 31.53 7.47 17.78
N TYR A 27 32.21 8.59 17.61
CA TYR A 27 33.04 8.84 16.43
C TYR A 27 34.08 7.73 16.18
N ASN A 28 34.66 7.18 17.25
CA ASN A 28 35.73 6.18 17.15
C ASN A 28 35.25 4.76 16.82
N ASN A 29 34.01 4.44 17.07
CA ASN A 29 33.41 3.13 16.81
C ASN A 29 32.27 3.17 15.79
N ALA A 30 32.11 4.29 15.08
CA ALA A 30 31.12 4.40 14.04
C ALA A 30 31.38 3.38 12.92
N PRO A 31 30.36 2.69 12.42
CA PRO A 31 30.51 1.75 11.32
C PRO A 31 30.96 2.47 10.06
N ALA A 32 31.65 1.75 9.17
CA ALA A 32 32.05 2.27 7.88
C ALA A 32 30.83 2.60 7.02
N LEU A 33 30.91 3.67 6.26
CA LEU A 33 29.96 4.02 5.21
C LEU A 33 30.44 3.48 3.88
N ASN A 34 29.48 3.13 3.01
CA ASN A 34 29.77 2.76 1.63
C ASN A 34 30.39 3.95 0.90
N ASP A 35 31.45 3.74 0.13
CA ASP A 35 32.05 4.80 -0.68
C ASP A 35 31.10 5.34 -1.75
N LYS A 36 30.15 4.52 -2.20
CA LYS A 36 29.12 4.91 -3.17
C LYS A 36 28.09 5.82 -2.50
N VAL A 37 27.97 7.03 -3.00
CA VAL A 37 26.89 7.96 -2.63
C VAL A 37 25.57 7.42 -3.19
N LEU A 38 24.56 7.33 -2.35
CA LEU A 38 23.19 6.91 -2.74
C LEU A 38 22.45 8.08 -3.38
N ASP A 39 22.51 9.23 -2.71
CA ASP A 39 21.89 10.48 -3.12
C ASP A 39 22.55 11.64 -2.40
N TYR A 40 22.32 12.88 -2.85
CA TYR A 40 22.83 14.06 -2.19
C TYR A 40 21.91 15.26 -2.35
N VAL A 41 22.00 16.19 -1.41
CA VAL A 41 21.31 17.48 -1.47
C VAL A 41 22.28 18.61 -1.21
N TYR A 42 22.04 19.74 -1.85
CA TYR A 42 22.81 20.95 -1.63
C TYR A 42 22.12 21.81 -0.57
N VAL A 43 22.83 22.07 0.51
CA VAL A 43 22.30 22.75 1.69
C VAL A 43 22.77 24.19 1.71
N GLU A 44 21.83 25.14 1.56
CA GLU A 44 22.12 26.57 1.53
C GLU A 44 21.45 27.36 2.66
N SER A 45 20.33 26.84 3.21
CA SER A 45 19.52 27.57 4.19
C SER A 45 19.06 26.70 5.36
N ALA A 46 18.76 27.35 6.49
CA ALA A 46 18.16 26.73 7.65
C ALA A 46 16.67 26.44 7.44
N ASP A 47 16.09 25.69 8.39
CA ASP A 47 14.66 25.39 8.50
C ASP A 47 14.04 24.81 7.23
N THR A 48 14.85 24.14 6.41
CA THR A 48 14.45 23.51 5.15
C THR A 48 14.41 21.98 5.33
N GLN A 49 13.39 21.37 4.79
CA GLN A 49 13.29 19.92 4.68
C GLN A 49 14.00 19.48 3.39
N TYR A 50 14.89 18.52 3.53
CA TYR A 50 15.58 17.90 2.40
C TYR A 50 15.13 16.44 2.28
N THR A 51 14.95 15.98 1.04
CA THR A 51 14.51 14.61 0.74
C THR A 51 15.57 13.90 -0.08
N PHE A 52 15.81 12.64 0.26
CA PHE A 52 16.73 11.74 -0.44
C PHE A 52 15.98 10.56 -1.03
N ASP A 53 16.36 10.13 -2.23
CA ASP A 53 15.86 8.89 -2.82
C ASP A 53 16.69 7.69 -2.36
N ILE A 54 16.06 6.81 -1.57
CA ILE A 54 16.66 5.57 -1.08
C ILE A 54 16.01 4.32 -1.68
N SER A 55 15.24 4.46 -2.77
CA SER A 55 14.46 3.35 -3.37
C SER A 55 15.28 2.09 -3.64
N ASN A 56 16.50 2.24 -4.17
CA ASN A 56 17.38 1.10 -4.43
C ASN A 56 17.90 0.44 -3.15
N LEU A 57 18.14 1.22 -2.10
CA LEU A 57 18.59 0.70 -0.82
C LEU A 57 17.45 -0.04 -0.08
N VAL A 58 16.25 0.50 -0.12
CA VAL A 58 15.06 -0.15 0.48
C VAL A 58 14.79 -1.51 -0.18
N ARG A 59 14.92 -1.62 -1.51
CA ARG A 59 14.82 -2.92 -2.21
C ARG A 59 15.87 -3.93 -1.72
N LYS A 60 17.11 -3.47 -1.50
CA LYS A 60 18.19 -4.31 -0.95
C LYS A 60 17.88 -4.75 0.49
N TRP A 61 17.35 -3.87 1.33
CA TRP A 61 16.98 -4.17 2.71
C TRP A 61 15.82 -5.16 2.82
N TYR A 62 14.91 -5.16 1.85
CA TYR A 62 13.78 -6.10 1.83
C TYR A 62 14.23 -7.56 1.79
N THR A 63 15.36 -7.85 1.15
CA THR A 63 15.93 -9.21 1.01
C THR A 63 17.20 -9.44 1.84
N GLY A 64 17.70 -8.44 2.54
CA GLY A 64 18.97 -8.47 3.22
C GLY A 64 18.99 -7.76 4.56
N VAL A 65 20.19 -7.47 5.04
CA VAL A 65 20.40 -6.80 6.33
C VAL A 65 20.28 -5.28 6.16
N ASN A 66 19.62 -4.63 7.11
CA ASN A 66 19.49 -3.19 7.19
C ASN A 66 20.31 -2.66 8.38
N TYR A 67 21.39 -1.93 8.09
CA TYR A 67 22.18 -1.20 9.09
C TYR A 67 21.90 0.32 9.06
N GLY A 68 20.98 0.78 8.20
CA GLY A 68 20.61 2.18 8.08
C GLY A 68 21.43 2.96 7.07
N VAL A 69 21.33 4.28 7.20
CA VAL A 69 22.04 5.25 6.36
C VAL A 69 22.86 6.20 7.22
N GLY A 70 23.97 6.66 6.65
CA GLY A 70 24.80 7.70 7.22
C GLY A 70 24.74 8.98 6.37
N LEU A 71 24.86 10.12 7.01
CA LEU A 71 24.97 11.42 6.38
C LEU A 71 26.41 11.91 6.50
N GLU A 72 27.00 12.33 5.39
CA GLU A 72 28.36 12.82 5.32
C GLU A 72 28.41 14.20 4.66
N VAL A 73 29.19 15.09 5.23
CA VAL A 73 29.52 16.42 4.66
C VAL A 73 30.99 16.42 4.30
N THR A 74 31.33 16.76 3.07
CA THR A 74 32.71 16.71 2.59
C THR A 74 33.49 18.04 2.77
N THR A 75 32.79 19.07 3.20
CA THR A 75 33.38 20.40 3.43
C THR A 75 33.49 20.69 4.93
N ASN A 76 34.41 21.53 5.32
CA ASN A 76 34.57 21.92 6.73
C ASN A 76 33.48 22.94 7.13
N THR A 77 32.24 22.44 7.16
CA THR A 77 31.04 23.21 7.52
C THR A 77 30.22 22.48 8.57
N TRP A 78 29.47 23.22 9.34
CA TRP A 78 28.55 22.63 10.35
C TRP A 78 27.12 22.62 9.82
N ILE A 79 26.49 21.45 9.87
CA ILE A 79 25.08 21.25 9.55
C ILE A 79 24.42 20.63 10.77
N ASN A 80 23.41 21.29 11.31
CA ASN A 80 22.62 20.77 12.44
C ASN A 80 21.32 20.17 11.91
N LEU A 81 21.06 18.92 12.25
CA LEU A 81 19.84 18.18 11.90
C LEU A 81 18.98 17.95 13.13
N TYR A 82 17.68 17.98 12.96
CA TYR A 82 16.78 17.51 14.00
C TYR A 82 16.94 15.99 14.19
N SER A 83 17.02 15.56 15.44
CA SER A 83 17.13 14.13 15.78
C SER A 83 15.77 13.44 15.77
N ALA A 84 15.77 12.10 15.81
CA ALA A 84 14.57 11.29 15.95
C ALA A 84 13.75 11.59 17.24
N ASN A 85 14.39 12.19 18.24
CA ASN A 85 13.75 12.58 19.51
C ASN A 85 13.15 13.99 19.48
N HIS A 86 13.29 14.76 18.41
CA HIS A 86 12.69 16.08 18.33
C HIS A 86 11.17 16.00 18.32
N ALA A 87 10.49 16.91 19.01
CA ALA A 87 9.03 16.83 19.19
C ALA A 87 8.23 16.95 17.88
N PHE A 88 8.69 17.80 16.95
CA PHE A 88 7.93 18.15 15.73
C PHE A 88 8.64 17.79 14.42
N TYR A 89 9.95 17.87 14.35
CA TYR A 89 10.72 17.74 13.10
C TYR A 89 11.63 16.51 13.14
N LYS A 90 11.02 15.33 13.19
CA LYS A 90 11.76 14.06 13.15
C LYS A 90 12.14 13.70 11.71
N PRO A 91 13.33 13.12 11.47
CA PRO A 91 13.59 12.47 10.19
C PRO A 91 12.64 11.28 10.00
N TYR A 92 12.15 11.09 8.80
CA TYR A 92 11.25 9.99 8.45
C TYR A 92 11.56 9.42 7.08
N VAL A 93 11.13 8.20 6.85
CA VAL A 93 11.19 7.51 5.56
C VAL A 93 9.76 7.30 5.07
N THR A 94 9.48 7.70 3.85
CA THR A 94 8.22 7.35 3.17
C THR A 94 8.49 6.20 2.23
N ILE A 95 7.79 5.09 2.42
CA ILE A 95 7.87 3.91 1.56
C ILE A 95 6.54 3.80 0.81
N ASN A 96 6.60 3.96 -0.51
CA ASN A 96 5.47 3.63 -1.37
C ASN A 96 5.67 2.20 -1.88
N TYR A 97 4.68 1.36 -1.68
CA TYR A 97 4.70 -0.01 -2.15
C TYR A 97 3.41 -0.34 -2.90
N VAL A 98 3.52 -1.27 -3.82
CA VAL A 98 2.37 -1.83 -4.56
C VAL A 98 2.02 -3.16 -3.92
N SER A 99 0.73 -3.42 -3.74
CA SER A 99 0.27 -4.72 -3.29
C SER A 99 0.59 -5.77 -4.35
N LEU A 100 1.26 -6.84 -3.95
CA LEU A 100 1.56 -7.99 -4.82
C LEU A 100 0.68 -9.20 -4.41
N ALA A 101 -0.44 -8.93 -3.76
CA ALA A 101 -1.29 -9.97 -3.20
C ALA A 101 -2.29 -10.55 -4.21
N GLY A 102 -2.51 -9.92 -5.35
CA GLY A 102 -3.52 -10.32 -6.33
C GLY A 102 -2.98 -10.61 -7.73
N LEU A 103 -3.89 -10.80 -8.69
CA LEU A 103 -3.60 -11.05 -10.11
C LEU A 103 -3.50 -9.74 -10.88
N GLU A 104 -2.34 -9.13 -10.85
CA GLU A 104 -2.10 -7.87 -11.52
C GLU A 104 -1.49 -8.07 -12.91
N SER A 105 -2.02 -7.38 -13.91
CA SER A 105 -1.62 -7.53 -15.32
C SER A 105 -0.15 -7.18 -15.61
N TYR A 106 0.49 -6.43 -14.73
CA TYR A 106 1.91 -6.05 -14.82
C TYR A 106 2.85 -7.02 -14.11
N LEU A 107 2.33 -8.05 -13.43
CA LEU A 107 3.12 -9.11 -12.78
C LEU A 107 3.16 -10.38 -13.64
N ALA A 108 4.22 -11.14 -13.48
CA ALA A 108 4.35 -12.43 -14.14
C ALA A 108 3.96 -13.58 -13.20
N TYR A 109 3.22 -14.55 -13.74
CA TYR A 109 2.73 -15.71 -13.01
C TYR A 109 3.06 -16.99 -13.77
N GLU A 110 3.37 -18.05 -13.01
CA GLU A 110 3.26 -19.41 -13.50
C GLU A 110 1.82 -19.85 -13.33
N GLN A 111 1.20 -20.32 -14.42
CA GLN A 111 -0.21 -20.69 -14.44
C GLN A 111 -0.35 -22.20 -14.61
N GLN A 112 -1.15 -22.85 -13.77
CA GLN A 112 -1.47 -24.26 -13.86
C GLN A 112 -2.98 -24.49 -13.79
N SER A 113 -3.53 -25.08 -14.85
CA SER A 113 -4.92 -25.50 -14.85
C SER A 113 -5.11 -26.81 -14.09
N ALA A 114 -6.08 -26.85 -13.19
CA ALA A 114 -6.57 -28.06 -12.52
C ALA A 114 -7.88 -28.56 -13.16
N GLY A 115 -8.09 -28.29 -14.44
CA GLY A 115 -9.28 -28.67 -15.17
C GLY A 115 -10.55 -28.02 -14.60
N ARG A 116 -11.57 -28.83 -14.31
CA ARG A 116 -12.85 -28.35 -13.74
C ARG A 116 -12.72 -27.76 -12.33
N ALA A 117 -11.65 -28.09 -11.61
CA ALA A 117 -11.42 -27.54 -10.27
C ALA A 117 -10.99 -26.08 -10.29
N GLY A 118 -10.47 -25.56 -11.42
CA GLY A 118 -10.06 -24.17 -11.54
C GLY A 118 -8.63 -24.02 -12.04
N THR A 119 -8.05 -22.84 -11.79
CA THR A 119 -6.70 -22.48 -12.24
C THR A 119 -5.91 -21.86 -11.09
N GLY A 120 -4.71 -22.36 -10.87
CA GLY A 120 -3.75 -21.79 -9.95
C GLY A 120 -2.77 -20.85 -10.65
N TYR A 121 -2.43 -19.76 -9.99
CA TYR A 121 -1.45 -18.75 -10.42
C TYR A 121 -0.43 -18.56 -9.31
N VAL A 122 0.84 -18.78 -9.60
CA VAL A 122 1.93 -18.52 -8.67
C VAL A 122 2.70 -17.29 -9.14
N SER A 123 2.72 -16.26 -8.33
CA SER A 123 3.49 -15.05 -8.63
C SER A 123 4.98 -15.39 -8.69
N LEU A 124 5.64 -15.11 -9.82
CA LEU A 124 7.09 -15.30 -9.98
C LEU A 124 7.91 -14.29 -9.18
N TYR A 125 7.28 -13.30 -8.61
CA TYR A 125 7.93 -12.24 -7.84
C TYR A 125 8.01 -12.56 -6.34
N ASN A 126 6.92 -13.03 -5.74
CA ASN A 126 6.83 -13.25 -4.28
C ASN A 126 6.34 -14.65 -3.88
N GLY A 127 6.05 -15.52 -4.85
CA GLY A 127 5.56 -16.87 -4.58
C GLY A 127 4.09 -16.95 -4.11
N ASN A 128 3.33 -15.85 -4.14
CA ASN A 128 1.93 -15.87 -3.76
C ASN A 128 1.13 -16.79 -4.69
N LEU A 129 0.38 -17.71 -4.10
CA LEU A 129 -0.55 -18.57 -4.81
C LEU A 129 -1.95 -17.97 -4.78
N ILE A 130 -2.51 -17.76 -5.96
CA ILE A 130 -3.92 -17.44 -6.15
C ILE A 130 -4.55 -18.61 -6.90
N PHE A 131 -5.67 -19.11 -6.39
CA PHE A 131 -6.45 -20.15 -7.07
C PHE A 131 -7.84 -19.60 -7.37
N GLU A 132 -8.25 -19.70 -8.63
CA GLU A 132 -9.55 -19.27 -9.11
C GLU A 132 -10.40 -20.46 -9.50
N HIS A 133 -11.63 -20.52 -8.99
CA HIS A 133 -12.66 -21.45 -9.41
C HIS A 133 -13.89 -20.67 -9.87
N ALA A 134 -14.24 -20.80 -11.14
CA ALA A 134 -15.47 -20.23 -11.69
C ALA A 134 -16.66 -21.10 -11.32
N ASP A 135 -17.64 -20.54 -10.58
CA ASP A 135 -18.83 -21.26 -10.14
C ASP A 135 -19.93 -21.24 -11.20
N THR A 136 -20.41 -20.04 -11.52
CA THR A 136 -21.50 -19.84 -12.47
C THR A 136 -21.42 -18.48 -13.14
N SER A 137 -22.01 -18.37 -14.30
CA SER A 137 -22.14 -17.11 -14.99
C SER A 137 -23.50 -17.01 -15.71
N SER A 138 -24.03 -15.79 -15.75
CA SER A 138 -25.20 -15.45 -16.54
C SER A 138 -24.84 -14.27 -17.44
N SER A 139 -25.04 -14.44 -18.74
CA SER A 139 -24.75 -13.35 -19.69
C SER A 139 -25.70 -12.17 -19.55
N GLY A 140 -26.87 -12.36 -18.94
CA GLY A 140 -27.87 -11.29 -18.76
C GLY A 140 -28.19 -10.52 -20.06
N ASN A 141 -29.29 -9.80 -20.08
CA ASN A 141 -29.59 -8.94 -21.23
C ASN A 141 -28.97 -7.53 -21.09
N LEU A 142 -28.63 -7.13 -19.87
CA LEU A 142 -28.14 -5.77 -19.55
C LEU A 142 -26.73 -5.80 -18.98
N MET A 143 -26.50 -6.62 -17.97
CA MET A 143 -25.21 -6.71 -17.29
C MET A 143 -24.89 -8.19 -17.01
N PRO A 144 -23.74 -8.72 -17.48
CA PRO A 144 -23.34 -10.09 -17.15
C PRO A 144 -22.98 -10.19 -15.66
N VAL A 145 -23.36 -11.30 -15.03
CA VAL A 145 -23.04 -11.62 -13.65
C VAL A 145 -22.31 -12.96 -13.61
N SER A 146 -21.19 -13.00 -12.93
CA SER A 146 -20.46 -14.23 -12.68
C SER A 146 -20.08 -14.35 -11.21
N THR A 147 -20.07 -15.56 -10.70
CA THR A 147 -19.53 -15.90 -9.38
C THR A 147 -18.33 -16.81 -9.55
N ALA A 148 -17.31 -16.52 -8.77
CA ALA A 148 -16.07 -17.30 -8.71
C ALA A 148 -15.53 -17.26 -7.28
N HIS A 149 -14.92 -18.36 -6.85
CA HIS A 149 -14.16 -18.41 -5.61
C HIS A 149 -12.69 -18.15 -5.89
N TYR A 150 -12.09 -17.31 -5.06
CA TYR A 150 -10.67 -17.05 -5.05
C TYR A 150 -10.05 -17.51 -3.72
N TYR A 151 -8.99 -18.30 -3.81
CA TYR A 151 -8.06 -18.52 -2.71
C TYR A 151 -6.85 -17.63 -2.91
N ASN A 152 -6.39 -16.97 -1.85
CA ASN A 152 -5.19 -16.15 -1.90
C ASN A 152 -4.29 -16.48 -0.70
N SER A 153 -3.11 -17.02 -0.96
CA SER A 153 -2.18 -17.46 0.08
C SER A 153 -1.62 -16.32 0.94
N CYS A 154 -1.68 -15.07 0.50
CA CYS A 154 -1.36 -13.92 1.36
C CYS A 154 -2.31 -13.79 2.56
N TYR A 155 -3.51 -14.38 2.48
CA TYR A 155 -4.52 -14.36 3.53
C TYR A 155 -4.80 -15.74 4.14
N TYR A 156 -3.89 -16.69 4.00
CA TYR A 156 -4.05 -18.11 4.37
C TYR A 156 -4.51 -18.35 5.81
N ASN A 157 -4.30 -17.41 6.71
CA ASN A 157 -4.66 -17.49 8.13
C ASN A 157 -5.80 -16.56 8.53
N LEU A 158 -6.50 -15.96 7.56
CA LEU A 158 -7.60 -15.02 7.79
C LEU A 158 -8.87 -15.52 7.09
N ASP A 159 -9.96 -15.59 7.83
CA ASP A 159 -11.32 -15.76 7.29
C ASP A 159 -12.07 -14.43 7.43
N MET A 160 -11.86 -13.52 6.47
CA MET A 160 -12.44 -12.18 6.50
C MET A 160 -13.92 -12.16 6.08
N PHE A 161 -14.35 -13.16 5.33
CA PHE A 161 -15.63 -13.14 4.62
C PHE A 161 -16.52 -14.36 4.91
N GLY A 162 -16.13 -15.24 5.85
CA GLY A 162 -16.90 -16.43 6.20
C GLY A 162 -16.84 -17.55 5.14
N SER A 163 -15.94 -17.44 4.16
CA SER A 163 -15.79 -18.42 3.07
C SER A 163 -14.68 -19.44 3.34
N GLY A 164 -14.01 -19.32 4.49
CA GLY A 164 -12.82 -20.10 4.86
C GLY A 164 -11.53 -19.31 4.77
N MET A 165 -10.48 -19.80 5.45
CA MET A 165 -9.19 -19.12 5.51
C MET A 165 -8.58 -18.94 4.13
N GLY A 166 -8.31 -17.69 3.76
CA GLY A 166 -7.77 -17.32 2.46
C GLY A 166 -8.76 -17.35 1.30
N TRP A 167 -10.00 -17.79 1.52
CA TRP A 167 -11.03 -17.89 0.50
C TRP A 167 -12.00 -16.71 0.52
N LYS A 168 -12.46 -16.31 -0.64
CA LYS A 168 -13.53 -15.32 -0.84
C LYS A 168 -14.24 -15.54 -2.17
N LEU A 169 -15.46 -15.01 -2.28
CA LEU A 169 -16.13 -14.83 -3.56
C LEU A 169 -15.60 -13.56 -4.25
N ASN A 170 -15.60 -13.54 -5.59
CA ASN A 170 -15.28 -12.37 -6.38
C ASN A 170 -16.16 -11.15 -6.03
N LEU A 171 -17.39 -11.37 -5.57
CA LEU A 171 -18.33 -10.30 -5.17
C LEU A 171 -18.07 -9.78 -3.75
N GLN A 172 -17.33 -10.51 -2.92
CA GLN A 172 -16.94 -10.10 -1.57
C GLN A 172 -15.79 -9.08 -1.63
N GLN A 173 -16.04 -7.95 -2.26
CA GLN A 173 -15.13 -6.81 -2.36
C GLN A 173 -15.47 -5.81 -1.26
N CYS A 174 -14.48 -5.10 -0.75
CA CYS A 174 -14.69 -4.17 0.33
C CYS A 174 -13.81 -2.92 0.24
N LEU A 175 -14.25 -1.86 0.89
CA LEU A 175 -13.51 -0.64 1.13
C LEU A 175 -13.24 -0.50 2.62
N HIS A 176 -12.02 -0.14 3.01
CA HIS A 176 -11.67 0.17 4.38
C HIS A 176 -10.76 1.40 4.47
N MET A 177 -10.56 1.89 5.68
CA MET A 177 -9.70 3.03 5.95
C MET A 177 -8.45 2.57 6.71
N GLU A 178 -7.29 3.09 6.33
CA GLU A 178 -6.02 2.93 7.03
C GLU A 178 -5.44 4.30 7.37
N LEU A 179 -4.84 4.40 8.54
CA LEU A 179 -4.13 5.60 9.00
C LEU A 179 -2.64 5.29 9.03
N LEU A 180 -1.90 5.76 8.03
CA LEU A 180 -0.48 5.51 7.91
C LEU A 180 0.32 6.76 8.25
N GLY A 181 1.25 6.66 9.18
CA GLY A 181 2.11 7.76 9.61
C GLY A 181 3.02 7.35 10.74
N MET A 182 3.96 8.24 11.09
CA MET A 182 5.01 7.94 12.07
C MET A 182 4.57 8.14 13.53
N ASP A 183 3.58 8.98 13.75
CA ASP A 183 2.98 9.26 15.05
C ASP A 183 1.51 9.66 14.86
N ASP A 184 0.75 9.69 15.97
CA ASP A 184 -0.69 10.00 15.93
C ASP A 184 -1.00 11.40 15.38
N ALA A 185 -0.07 12.33 15.44
CA ALA A 185 -0.27 13.71 14.96
C ALA A 185 -0.06 13.85 13.43
N ASN A 186 0.66 12.90 12.80
CA ASN A 186 1.07 12.96 11.39
C ASN A 186 0.55 11.80 10.56
N LYS A 187 -0.54 11.17 10.97
CA LYS A 187 -1.19 10.11 10.20
C LYS A 187 -1.87 10.66 8.95
N THR A 188 -1.64 10.00 7.84
CA THR A 188 -2.35 10.25 6.58
C THR A 188 -3.42 9.19 6.41
N THR A 189 -4.63 9.61 6.09
CA THR A 189 -5.73 8.72 5.76
C THR A 189 -5.54 8.15 4.36
N TYR A 190 -5.68 6.84 4.25
CA TYR A 190 -5.81 6.11 3.00
C TYR A 190 -7.14 5.37 3.00
N TYR A 191 -7.83 5.36 1.87
CA TYR A 191 -8.90 4.40 1.63
C TYR A 191 -8.31 3.25 0.80
N VAL A 192 -8.60 2.02 1.21
CA VAL A 192 -8.06 0.83 0.58
C VAL A 192 -9.22 -0.02 0.07
N TYR A 193 -9.27 -0.20 -1.24
CA TYR A 193 -10.20 -1.09 -1.90
C TYR A 193 -9.55 -2.46 -2.07
N MET A 194 -10.22 -3.49 -1.56
CA MET A 194 -9.86 -4.89 -1.80
C MET A 194 -10.78 -5.45 -2.87
N ASP A 195 -10.22 -5.83 -3.99
CA ASP A 195 -10.95 -6.30 -5.16
C ASP A 195 -11.31 -7.80 -5.12
N ALA A 196 -11.69 -8.36 -6.27
CA ALA A 196 -12.21 -9.72 -6.41
C ALA A 196 -11.23 -10.80 -5.95
N ASP A 197 -9.95 -10.68 -6.23
CA ASP A 197 -8.92 -11.68 -5.90
C ASP A 197 -8.11 -11.36 -4.63
N GLY A 198 -8.45 -10.24 -3.97
CA GLY A 198 -7.81 -9.77 -2.76
C GLY A 198 -6.70 -8.75 -2.98
N THR A 199 -6.51 -8.25 -4.20
CA THR A 199 -5.60 -7.14 -4.44
C THR A 199 -6.07 -5.88 -3.71
N ARG A 200 -5.13 -5.14 -3.15
CA ARG A 200 -5.40 -3.93 -2.36
C ARG A 200 -4.96 -2.69 -3.13
N HIS A 201 -5.93 -1.83 -3.44
CA HIS A 201 -5.72 -0.57 -4.16
C HIS A 201 -5.85 0.60 -3.19
N HIS A 202 -4.77 1.35 -3.01
CA HIS A 202 -4.70 2.45 -2.05
C HIS A 202 -5.05 3.77 -2.71
N PHE A 203 -6.00 4.49 -2.14
CA PHE A 203 -6.37 5.85 -2.55
C PHE A 203 -5.82 6.86 -1.56
N LYS A 204 -5.11 7.87 -2.07
CA LYS A 204 -4.57 8.99 -1.30
C LYS A 204 -5.18 10.30 -1.79
N LEU A 205 -5.50 11.19 -0.85
CA LEU A 205 -5.96 12.54 -1.19
C LEU A 205 -4.79 13.35 -1.78
N THR A 206 -4.93 13.71 -3.05
CA THR A 206 -3.91 14.47 -3.79
C THR A 206 -4.60 15.57 -4.58
N SER A 207 -4.28 16.84 -4.29
CA SER A 207 -4.89 18.02 -4.93
C SER A 207 -6.43 18.00 -4.90
N GLY A 208 -7.00 17.62 -3.74
CA GLY A 208 -8.46 17.60 -3.51
C GLY A 208 -9.20 16.40 -4.11
N LYS A 209 -8.48 15.43 -4.68
CA LYS A 209 -9.05 14.20 -5.24
C LYS A 209 -8.39 12.97 -4.62
N TRP A 210 -9.18 11.93 -4.38
CA TRP A 210 -8.69 10.63 -3.96
C TRP A 210 -8.23 9.83 -5.18
N LYS A 211 -6.92 9.69 -5.33
CA LYS A 211 -6.29 9.02 -6.48
C LYS A 211 -5.73 7.67 -6.08
N ASP A 212 -5.96 6.70 -6.94
CA ASP A 212 -5.35 5.38 -6.87
C ASP A 212 -3.82 5.46 -7.06
N LEU A 213 -3.09 4.84 -6.13
CA LEU A 213 -1.62 4.78 -6.15
C LEU A 213 -1.09 3.60 -6.97
N SER A 214 -1.92 2.59 -7.28
CA SER A 214 -1.51 1.41 -8.06
C SER A 214 -1.43 1.66 -9.57
N GLY A 215 -1.88 2.83 -10.03
CA GLY A 215 -1.81 3.22 -11.45
C GLY A 215 -2.90 2.59 -12.32
N MET A 216 -3.89 1.94 -11.74
CA MET A 216 -5.06 1.38 -12.45
C MET A 216 -5.96 2.48 -13.01
N GLY A 217 -5.81 3.71 -12.51
CA GLY A 217 -6.54 4.89 -12.95
C GLY A 217 -7.98 4.92 -12.45
N MET A 218 -8.21 4.32 -11.30
CA MET A 218 -9.45 4.46 -10.55
C MET A 218 -9.47 5.79 -9.80
N GLU A 219 -10.64 6.37 -9.64
CA GLU A 219 -10.87 7.57 -8.84
C GLU A 219 -11.93 7.27 -7.78
N LEU A 220 -11.64 7.60 -6.51
CA LEU A 220 -12.60 7.50 -5.42
C LEU A 220 -13.24 8.87 -5.17
N SER A 221 -14.55 8.92 -5.15
CA SER A 221 -15.35 10.08 -4.77
C SER A 221 -16.15 9.80 -3.50
N ILE A 222 -16.29 10.81 -2.64
CA ILE A 222 -17.01 10.70 -1.36
C ILE A 222 -18.14 11.73 -1.36
N SER A 223 -19.36 11.28 -1.06
CA SER A 223 -20.54 12.13 -0.91
C SER A 223 -21.34 11.68 0.31
N GLY A 224 -21.35 12.52 1.36
CA GLY A 224 -21.98 12.18 2.64
C GLY A 224 -21.37 10.89 3.22
N THR A 225 -22.20 9.87 3.38
CA THR A 225 -21.81 8.55 3.92
C THR A 225 -21.50 7.52 2.83
N THR A 226 -21.42 7.95 1.58
CA THR A 226 -21.21 7.05 0.43
C THR A 226 -19.85 7.30 -0.21
N ALA A 227 -19.15 6.21 -0.50
CA ALA A 227 -17.91 6.17 -1.26
C ALA A 227 -18.16 5.48 -2.60
N THR A 228 -17.74 6.09 -3.70
CA THR A 228 -17.90 5.56 -5.06
C THR A 228 -16.53 5.50 -5.74
N ILE A 229 -16.15 4.33 -6.20
CA ILE A 229 -14.96 4.11 -7.03
C ILE A 229 -15.42 4.05 -8.48
N THR A 230 -14.80 4.86 -9.34
CA THR A 230 -15.04 4.88 -10.78
C THR A 230 -13.77 4.41 -11.49
N ASP A 231 -13.89 3.44 -12.39
CA ASP A 231 -12.78 2.96 -13.21
C ASP A 231 -12.64 3.76 -14.54
N LYS A 232 -11.64 3.41 -15.36
CA LYS A 232 -11.38 4.05 -16.65
C LYS A 232 -12.48 3.84 -17.70
N ALA A 233 -13.34 2.85 -17.50
CA ALA A 233 -14.47 2.53 -18.39
C ALA A 233 -15.78 3.15 -17.89
N ASP A 234 -15.72 4.05 -16.88
CA ASP A 234 -16.86 4.68 -16.22
C ASP A 234 -17.78 3.69 -15.47
N ASN A 235 -17.31 2.46 -15.18
CA ASN A 235 -18.01 1.59 -14.26
C ASN A 235 -17.86 2.12 -12.83
N LYS A 236 -18.90 1.94 -12.02
CA LYS A 236 -18.95 2.47 -10.65
C LYS A 236 -19.17 1.34 -9.65
N MET A 237 -18.44 1.38 -8.57
CA MET A 237 -18.57 0.50 -7.41
C MET A 237 -18.91 1.37 -6.20
N VAL A 238 -19.98 1.05 -5.51
CA VAL A 238 -20.52 1.85 -4.39
C VAL A 238 -20.37 1.11 -3.08
N PHE A 239 -19.89 1.82 -2.06
CA PHE A 239 -19.66 1.35 -0.70
C PHE A 239 -20.24 2.36 0.31
N ASP A 240 -20.48 1.93 1.55
CA ASP A 240 -20.55 2.88 2.65
C ASP A 240 -19.17 3.45 2.94
N LEU A 241 -19.11 4.70 3.37
CA LEU A 241 -17.83 5.34 3.73
C LEU A 241 -17.26 4.71 5.00
N PRO A 242 -16.04 4.14 4.98
CA PRO A 242 -15.37 3.72 6.20
C PRO A 242 -15.01 4.92 7.08
N THR A 243 -15.39 4.87 8.36
CA THR A 243 -15.13 5.93 9.35
C THR A 243 -14.23 5.46 10.50
N VAL A 244 -13.92 4.17 10.53
CA VAL A 244 -13.08 3.53 11.54
C VAL A 244 -11.90 2.88 10.84
N GLU A 245 -10.70 3.04 11.39
CA GLU A 245 -9.48 2.43 10.87
C GLU A 245 -9.58 0.90 10.94
N PHE A 246 -9.19 0.21 9.86
CA PHE A 246 -9.05 -1.23 9.86
C PHE A 246 -7.69 -1.63 10.44
N THR A 247 -7.71 -2.39 11.53
CA THR A 247 -6.52 -2.81 12.29
C THR A 247 -6.09 -4.25 12.02
N GLY A 248 -6.67 -4.89 11.01
CA GLY A 248 -6.39 -6.29 10.66
C GLY A 248 -7.29 -7.32 11.36
N SER A 249 -8.01 -6.94 12.43
CA SER A 249 -8.88 -7.85 13.20
C SER A 249 -10.30 -7.34 13.41
N ASN A 250 -10.54 -6.05 13.25
CA ASN A 250 -11.86 -5.43 13.40
C ASN A 250 -12.62 -5.43 12.06
N PHE A 251 -13.06 -6.58 11.62
CA PHE A 251 -13.71 -6.77 10.31
C PHE A 251 -14.97 -5.91 10.08
N ASP A 252 -15.61 -5.39 11.11
CA ASP A 252 -16.73 -4.44 10.97
C ASP A 252 -16.33 -3.10 10.35
N ALA A 253 -15.03 -2.78 10.35
CA ALA A 253 -14.50 -1.64 9.64
C ALA A 253 -14.51 -1.83 8.11
N LEU A 254 -14.61 -3.07 7.61
CA LEU A 254 -14.72 -3.37 6.19
C LEU A 254 -16.13 -3.02 5.70
N LYS A 255 -16.22 -2.14 4.71
CA LYS A 255 -17.49 -1.77 4.06
C LYS A 255 -17.62 -2.54 2.76
N MET A 256 -18.59 -3.47 2.73
CA MET A 256 -18.81 -4.36 1.60
C MET A 256 -19.35 -3.61 0.38
N LEU A 257 -19.07 -4.15 -0.80
CA LEU A 257 -19.59 -3.65 -2.08
C LEU A 257 -21.12 -3.71 -2.09
N LYS A 258 -21.78 -2.56 -2.29
CA LYS A 258 -23.25 -2.44 -2.29
C LYS A 258 -23.85 -2.55 -3.69
N SER A 259 -23.16 -1.98 -4.67
CA SER A 259 -23.61 -2.06 -6.06
C SER A 259 -22.47 -1.85 -7.02
N VAL A 260 -22.65 -2.42 -8.21
CA VAL A 260 -21.81 -2.17 -9.39
C VAL A 260 -22.72 -1.65 -10.49
N SER A 261 -22.30 -0.58 -11.18
CA SER A 261 -22.99 -0.06 -12.35
C SER A 261 -22.02 0.01 -13.51
N ASP A 262 -22.49 -0.31 -14.71
CA ASP A 262 -21.74 -0.06 -15.94
C ASP A 262 -21.86 1.41 -16.39
N ALA A 263 -21.13 1.78 -17.45
CA ALA A 263 -21.18 3.12 -18.04
C ALA A 263 -22.56 3.49 -18.63
N CYS A 264 -23.40 2.51 -18.91
CA CYS A 264 -24.77 2.72 -19.42
C CYS A 264 -25.79 2.91 -18.30
N GLY A 265 -25.39 2.75 -17.02
CA GLY A 265 -26.26 2.89 -15.85
C GLY A 265 -26.99 1.60 -15.47
N ASN A 266 -26.71 0.45 -16.09
CA ASN A 266 -27.22 -0.84 -15.61
C ASN A 266 -26.55 -1.13 -14.27
N THR A 267 -27.34 -1.56 -13.27
CA THR A 267 -26.87 -1.70 -11.90
C THR A 267 -27.20 -3.08 -11.33
N MET A 268 -26.22 -3.69 -10.72
CA MET A 268 -26.37 -4.87 -9.88
C MET A 268 -26.20 -4.45 -8.41
N SER A 269 -27.17 -4.79 -7.56
CA SER A 269 -27.12 -4.55 -6.13
C SER A 269 -26.74 -5.81 -5.38
N LEU A 270 -25.96 -5.66 -4.32
CA LEU A 270 -25.43 -6.74 -3.49
C LEU A 270 -25.86 -6.52 -2.04
N ASN A 271 -26.32 -7.59 -1.39
CA ASN A 271 -26.64 -7.59 0.03
C ASN A 271 -25.78 -8.64 0.74
N PHE A 272 -25.15 -8.25 1.83
CA PHE A 272 -24.35 -9.12 2.67
C PHE A 272 -24.97 -9.20 4.07
N ASN A 273 -24.95 -10.40 4.66
CA ASN A 273 -25.35 -10.59 6.06
C ASN A 273 -24.24 -10.08 7.02
N GLU A 274 -24.49 -10.16 8.33
CA GLU A 274 -23.52 -9.74 9.36
C GLU A 274 -22.18 -10.48 9.27
N SER A 275 -22.15 -11.70 8.73
CA SER A 275 -20.93 -12.46 8.49
C SER A 275 -20.25 -12.12 7.14
N ARG A 276 -20.72 -11.09 6.45
CA ARG A 276 -20.21 -10.65 5.12
C ARG A 276 -20.37 -11.68 4.01
N MET A 277 -21.26 -12.65 4.22
CA MET A 277 -21.70 -13.58 3.18
C MET A 277 -22.85 -12.97 2.39
N LEU A 278 -22.94 -13.29 1.08
CA LEU A 278 -24.07 -12.87 0.26
C LEU A 278 -25.38 -13.36 0.87
N GLY A 279 -26.28 -12.43 1.12
CA GLY A 279 -27.64 -12.72 1.60
C GLY A 279 -28.58 -13.07 0.43
N TYR A 280 -29.66 -13.79 0.75
CA TYR A 280 -30.75 -14.05 -0.18
C TYR A 280 -31.68 -12.83 -0.30
#